data_8627ad5b6dee73f44016f87c7f1ebc48
#
_entry.id   8627ad5b6dee73f44016f87c7f1ebc48
#
_cell.length_a   1.000
_cell.length_b   1.000
_cell.length_c   1.000
_cell.angle_alpha   90.00
_cell.angle_beta   90.00
_cell.angle_gamma   90.00
#
_symmetry.space_group_name_H-M   'P 1'
#
loop_
_entity.id
_entity.type
_entity.pdbx_description
1 polymer ?
#
loop_
_entity_poly.entity_id
_entity_poly.type
_entity_poly.pdbx_seq_one_letter_code
_entity_poly.pdbx_strand_id
1 'polypeptide(L)'
;DCSALVQLALAAGGIDAPRDSGPQHHIGSRIDDSSQLQRGDLVFWHGHVGIMQDGKTLLHANAHHMAVASEPLGDAIARIAIIAGPVTALRRPMPERVR
;
A
#
# COMPACT_ATOMS: atom_id res chain seq x y z
N ASP A 1 5.78 10.39 -4.87
CA ASP A 1 6.27 9.38 -3.95
C ASP A 1 5.21 8.29 -3.70
N CYS A 2 5.57 7.27 -2.96
CA CYS A 2 4.70 6.13 -2.77
C CYS A 2 3.39 6.47 -2.03
N SER A 3 3.45 7.32 -1.02
CA SER A 3 2.25 7.72 -0.28
C SER A 3 1.32 8.60 -1.13
N ALA A 4 1.88 9.42 -2.02
CA ALA A 4 1.08 10.20 -2.95
C ALA A 4 0.34 9.30 -3.94
N LEU A 5 1.00 8.27 -4.46
CA LEU A 5 0.36 7.29 -5.33
C LEU A 5 -0.84 6.64 -4.63
N VAL A 6 -0.64 6.22 -3.38
CA VAL A 6 -1.70 5.60 -2.59
C VAL A 6 -2.85 6.57 -2.37
N GLN A 7 -2.55 7.82 -2.02
CA GLN A 7 -3.58 8.84 -1.83
C GLN A 7 -4.43 9.03 -3.08
N LEU A 8 -3.78 9.14 -4.26
CA LEU A 8 -4.48 9.31 -5.53
C LEU A 8 -5.33 8.08 -5.88
N ALA A 9 -4.78 6.88 -5.68
CA ALA A 9 -5.49 5.65 -5.99
C ALA A 9 -6.73 5.47 -5.12
N LEU A 10 -6.62 5.77 -3.83
CA LEU A 10 -7.74 5.68 -2.90
C LEU A 10 -8.78 6.77 -3.19
N ALA A 11 -8.35 7.99 -3.50
CA ALA A 11 -9.28 9.07 -3.86
C ALA A 11 -10.09 8.71 -5.10
N ALA A 12 -9.50 8.05 -6.08
CA ALA A 12 -10.23 7.58 -7.26
C ALA A 12 -11.30 6.56 -6.91
N GLY A 13 -11.12 5.81 -5.82
CA GLY A 13 -12.12 4.88 -5.30
C GLY A 13 -13.05 5.47 -4.24
N GLY A 14 -13.03 6.79 -4.05
CA GLY A 14 -13.90 7.47 -3.08
C GLY A 14 -13.41 7.42 -1.64
N ILE A 15 -12.13 7.18 -1.43
CA ILE A 15 -11.54 7.09 -0.09
C ILE A 15 -10.59 8.26 0.12
N ASP A 16 -10.85 9.05 1.16
CA ASP A 16 -9.91 10.07 1.60
C ASP A 16 -8.80 9.43 2.42
N ALA A 17 -7.56 9.66 2.02
CA ALA A 17 -6.41 9.12 2.71
C ALA A 17 -5.43 10.23 3.09
N PRO A 18 -4.74 10.10 4.24
CA PRO A 18 -3.66 11.02 4.58
C PRO A 18 -2.56 11.02 3.53
N ARG A 19 -1.86 12.15 3.40
CA ARG A 19 -0.80 12.33 2.41
C ARG A 19 0.42 11.46 2.70
N ASP A 20 0.73 11.22 3.96
CA ASP A 20 1.96 10.55 4.38
C ASP A 20 1.70 9.12 4.86
N SER A 21 2.70 8.24 4.66
CA SER A 21 2.58 6.83 5.00
C SER A 21 2.41 6.57 6.50
N GLY A 22 2.94 7.44 7.36
CA GLY A 22 2.76 7.31 8.80
C GLY A 22 1.28 7.29 9.20
N PRO A 23 0.50 8.36 8.90
CA PRO A 23 -0.94 8.37 9.14
C PRO A 23 -1.69 7.30 8.34
N GLN A 24 -1.23 6.94 7.14
CA GLN A 24 -1.88 5.89 6.35
C GLN A 24 -1.86 4.52 7.03
N HIS A 25 -0.92 4.27 7.95
CA HIS A 25 -0.86 3.02 8.72
C HIS A 25 -2.13 2.73 9.52
N HIS A 26 -2.92 3.74 9.82
CA HIS A 26 -4.12 3.61 10.65
C HIS A 26 -5.41 3.63 9.84
N ILE A 27 -5.32 3.69 8.51
CA ILE A 27 -6.50 3.74 7.65
C ILE A 27 -7.20 2.37 7.60
N GLY A 28 -8.53 2.37 7.65
CA GLY A 28 -9.32 1.16 7.47
C GLY A 28 -9.11 0.12 8.55
N SER A 29 -9.20 -1.14 8.17
CA SER A 29 -9.06 -2.28 9.07
C SER A 29 -7.74 -3.01 8.86
N ARG A 30 -7.24 -3.63 9.94
CA ARG A 30 -6.04 -4.43 9.92
C ARG A 30 -6.28 -5.77 9.22
N ILE A 31 -5.29 -6.21 8.44
CA ILE A 31 -5.26 -7.54 7.84
C ILE A 31 -4.15 -8.31 8.55
N ASP A 32 -4.45 -9.52 9.04
CA ASP A 32 -3.50 -10.29 9.84
C ASP A 32 -2.63 -11.22 9.00
N ASP A 33 -3.08 -11.60 7.80
CA ASP A 33 -2.38 -12.58 6.97
C ASP A 33 -2.32 -12.09 5.53
N SER A 34 -1.12 -12.14 4.94
CA SER A 34 -0.91 -11.74 3.54
C SER A 34 -1.71 -12.60 2.56
N SER A 35 -2.09 -13.82 2.92
CA SER A 35 -2.95 -14.66 2.07
C SER A 35 -4.36 -14.08 1.91
N GLN A 36 -4.76 -13.15 2.77
CA GLN A 36 -6.06 -12.50 2.73
C GLN A 36 -6.07 -11.20 1.91
N LEU A 37 -4.92 -10.81 1.37
CA LEU A 37 -4.80 -9.58 0.58
C LEU A 37 -5.66 -9.66 -0.68
N GLN A 38 -6.26 -8.54 -1.02
CA GLN A 38 -7.06 -8.37 -2.22
C GLN A 38 -6.84 -6.99 -2.81
N ARG A 39 -7.34 -6.75 -4.01
CA ARG A 39 -7.22 -5.49 -4.70
C ARG A 39 -7.62 -4.32 -3.80
N GLY A 40 -6.78 -3.29 -3.77
CA GLY A 40 -7.01 -2.08 -2.98
C GLY A 40 -6.42 -2.11 -1.59
N ASP A 41 -5.94 -3.27 -1.12
CA ASP A 41 -5.29 -3.36 0.18
C ASP A 41 -3.92 -2.71 0.16
N LEU A 42 -3.48 -2.22 1.31
CA LEU A 42 -2.22 -1.50 1.46
C LEU A 42 -1.19 -2.36 2.19
N VAL A 43 0.05 -2.27 1.71
CA VAL A 43 1.20 -2.94 2.33
C VAL A 43 2.19 -1.85 2.74
N PHE A 44 2.57 -1.86 4.01
CA PHE A 44 3.45 -0.85 4.58
C PHE A 44 4.80 -1.43 4.99
N TRP A 45 5.84 -0.67 4.70
CA TRP A 45 7.18 -0.83 5.23
C TRP A 45 7.58 0.46 5.92
N HIS A 46 8.67 0.46 6.64
CA HIS A 46 9.22 1.69 7.18
C HIS A 46 9.54 2.65 6.03
N GLY A 47 8.86 3.78 5.98
CA GLY A 47 9.07 4.81 4.95
C GLY A 47 8.56 4.46 3.56
N HIS A 48 7.79 3.37 3.38
CA HIS A 48 7.28 2.97 2.08
C HIS A 48 5.89 2.34 2.19
N VAL A 49 5.09 2.54 1.15
CA VAL A 49 3.76 1.94 1.05
C VAL A 49 3.44 1.60 -0.40
N GLY A 50 2.73 0.50 -0.60
CA GLY A 50 2.20 0.12 -1.90
C GLY A 50 0.74 -0.30 -1.79
N ILE A 51 0.07 -0.41 -2.93
CA ILE A 51 -1.33 -0.84 -3.02
C ILE A 51 -1.41 -2.12 -3.85
N MET A 52 -2.24 -3.06 -3.41
CA MET A 52 -2.41 -4.31 -4.13
C MET A 52 -3.28 -4.12 -5.37
N GLN A 53 -2.80 -4.58 -6.53
CA GLN A 53 -3.59 -4.66 -7.76
C GLN A 53 -4.52 -5.87 -7.74
N ASP A 54 -4.09 -6.94 -7.11
CA ASP A 54 -4.85 -8.15 -6.87
C ASP A 54 -4.27 -8.83 -5.62
N GLY A 55 -4.61 -10.07 -5.34
CA GLY A 55 -4.14 -10.76 -4.13
C GLY A 55 -2.65 -11.06 -4.10
N LYS A 56 -1.93 -10.88 -5.21
CA LYS A 56 -0.52 -11.27 -5.34
C LYS A 56 0.40 -10.20 -5.91
N THR A 57 -0.15 -9.16 -6.53
CA THR A 57 0.60 -8.15 -7.29
C THR A 57 0.51 -6.80 -6.60
N LEU A 58 1.68 -6.23 -6.34
CA LEU A 58 1.83 -4.92 -5.71
C LEU A 58 2.07 -3.84 -6.76
N LEU A 59 1.38 -2.72 -6.61
CA LEU A 59 1.63 -1.49 -7.34
C LEU A 59 2.23 -0.48 -6.40
N HIS A 60 3.38 0.09 -6.74
CA HIS A 60 4.01 1.10 -5.91
C HIS A 60 4.84 2.08 -6.74
N ALA A 61 5.07 3.27 -6.18
CA ALA A 61 5.92 4.26 -6.80
C ALA A 61 7.38 3.99 -6.43
N ASN A 62 8.23 3.90 -7.45
CA ASN A 62 9.66 3.80 -7.26
C ASN A 62 10.22 5.22 -7.22
N ALA A 63 10.61 5.68 -6.04
CA ALA A 63 11.12 7.04 -5.85
C ALA A 63 12.41 7.29 -6.64
N HIS A 64 13.24 6.26 -6.81
CA HIS A 64 14.52 6.39 -7.52
C HIS A 64 14.34 6.73 -9.00
N HIS A 65 13.33 6.17 -9.63
CA HIS A 65 13.04 6.42 -11.05
C HIS A 65 11.79 7.28 -11.25
N MET A 66 11.13 7.68 -10.18
CA MET A 66 9.85 8.41 -10.22
C MET A 66 8.83 7.72 -11.12
N ALA A 67 8.85 6.40 -11.13
CA ALA A 67 7.98 5.58 -11.95
C ALA A 67 7.09 4.71 -11.07
N VAL A 68 5.89 4.43 -11.58
CA VAL A 68 4.98 3.46 -10.96
C VAL A 68 5.30 2.09 -11.53
N ALA A 69 5.47 1.10 -10.67
CA ALA A 69 5.80 -0.26 -11.06
C ALA A 69 4.84 -1.26 -10.43
N SER A 70 4.57 -2.31 -11.19
CA SER A 70 3.76 -3.44 -10.76
C SER A 70 4.68 -4.67 -10.68
N GLU A 71 4.63 -5.40 -9.55
CA GLU A 71 5.47 -6.58 -9.37
C GLU A 71 4.83 -7.58 -8.40
N PRO A 72 5.24 -8.85 -8.44
CA PRO A 72 4.79 -9.82 -7.45
C PRO A 72 5.14 -9.36 -6.03
N LEU A 73 4.19 -9.44 -5.12
CA LEU A 73 4.39 -8.99 -3.74
C LEU A 73 5.58 -9.70 -3.06
N GLY A 74 5.72 -11.01 -3.27
CA GLY A 74 6.83 -11.77 -2.68
C GLY A 74 8.20 -11.23 -3.10
N ASP A 75 8.35 -10.86 -4.36
CA ASP A 75 9.59 -10.28 -4.87
C ASP A 75 9.85 -8.90 -4.26
N ALA A 76 8.81 -8.09 -4.14
CA ALA A 76 8.91 -6.77 -3.49
C ALA A 76 9.33 -6.90 -2.03
N ILE A 77 8.72 -7.81 -1.30
CA ILE A 77 9.04 -8.04 0.12
C ILE A 77 10.51 -8.44 0.28
N ALA A 78 11.00 -9.38 -0.55
CA ALA A 78 12.38 -9.85 -0.47
C ALA A 78 13.37 -8.73 -0.76
N ARG A 79 13.10 -7.92 -1.77
CA ARG A 79 13.99 -6.81 -2.16
C ARG A 79 13.96 -5.68 -1.14
N ILE A 80 12.78 -5.27 -0.72
CA ILE A 80 12.63 -4.13 0.19
C ILE A 80 13.13 -4.47 1.59
N ALA A 81 13.08 -5.75 1.99
CA ALA A 81 13.61 -6.19 3.28
C ALA A 81 15.07 -5.78 3.48
N ILE A 82 15.85 -5.74 2.40
CA ILE A 82 17.28 -5.38 2.46
C ILE A 82 17.45 -3.90 2.82
N ILE A 83 16.54 -3.04 2.38
CA ILE A 83 16.65 -1.58 2.51
C ILE A 83 15.84 -1.06 3.69
N ALA A 84 14.62 -1.56 3.85
CA ALA A 84 13.65 -1.00 4.79
C ALA A 84 13.17 -2.00 5.85
N GLY A 85 13.68 -3.22 5.85
CA GLY A 85 13.24 -4.25 6.79
C GLY A 85 11.92 -4.90 6.38
N PRO A 86 11.26 -5.58 7.34
CA PRO A 86 10.05 -6.33 7.05
C PRO A 86 8.84 -5.44 6.82
N VAL A 87 7.78 -6.03 6.28
CA VAL A 87 6.45 -5.42 6.24
C VAL A 87 6.01 -5.07 7.66
N THR A 88 5.53 -3.86 7.86
CA THR A 88 5.12 -3.37 9.17
C THR A 88 3.61 -3.42 9.39
N ALA A 89 2.82 -3.35 8.34
CA ALA A 89 1.37 -3.41 8.44
C ALA A 89 0.72 -3.77 7.12
N LEU A 90 -0.43 -4.42 7.21
CA LEU A 90 -1.34 -4.67 6.10
C LEU A 90 -2.69 -4.06 6.48
N ARG A 91 -3.24 -3.21 5.61
CA ARG A 91 -4.48 -2.48 5.90
C ARG A 91 -5.46 -2.61 4.76
N ARG A 92 -6.75 -2.67 5.11
CA ARG A 92 -7.84 -2.65 4.13
C ARG A 92 -8.59 -1.34 4.28
N PRO A 93 -8.39 -0.37 3.36
CA PRO A 93 -9.11 0.89 3.41
C PRO A 93 -10.60 0.64 3.20
N MET A 94 -11.42 1.44 3.89
CA MET A 94 -12.87 1.37 3.76
C MET A 94 -13.35 2.66 3.11
N PRO A 95 -14.21 2.59 2.09
CA PRO A 95 -14.82 3.80 1.53
C PRO A 95 -15.55 4.56 2.62
N GLU A 96 -15.47 5.90 2.57
CA GLU A 96 -16.25 6.73 3.46
C GLU A 96 -17.73 6.50 3.19
N ARG A 97 -18.50 6.30 4.25
CA ARG A 97 -19.94 6.09 4.09
C ARG A 97 -20.63 7.39 3.73
N VAL A 98 -21.29 7.37 2.59
CA VAL A 98 -22.21 8.44 2.21
C VAL A 98 -23.60 8.07 2.73
N ARG A 99 -24.20 9.02 3.40
CA ARG A 99 -25.52 8.84 3.98
C ARG A 99 -26.54 9.69 3.28
#